data_107d8be8d37ba30271930b2585901818
#
_entry.id   107d8be8d37ba30271930b2585901818
#
_cell.length_a   1.000
_cell.length_b   1.000
_cell.length_c   1.000
_cell.angle_alpha   90.00
_cell.angle_beta   90.00
_cell.angle_gamma   90.00
#
_symmetry.space_group_name_H-M   'P 1'
#
loop_
_entity.id
_entity.type
_entity.pdbx_description
1 polymer ?
#
loop_
_entity_poly.entity_id
_entity_poly.type
_entity_poly.pdbx_seq_one_letter_code
_entity_poly.pdbx_strand_id
1 'polypeptide(L)'
;MGSIIQSLRLVTIVACAALAGAHLPASASDQSASINPHGFKVPTGQYRCDLDRSVNVRSVSADMQSAVLQFDKKEYRMQAVGARSGALRYEDPKSGLVWLVIASKSMLLDTKQGRQLANECKT
;
A
#
# COMPACT_ATOMS: atom_id res chain seq x y z
N MET A 1 -33.46 -74.92 22.32
CA MET A 1 -32.69 -75.49 21.21
C MET A 1 -32.59 -74.41 20.14
N GLY A 2 -31.64 -73.56 20.24
CA GLY A 2 -31.48 -72.45 19.33
C GLY A 2 -30.19 -72.56 18.59
N SER A 3 -30.23 -72.83 17.30
CA SER A 3 -29.08 -72.80 16.46
C SER A 3 -28.62 -71.37 16.27
N ILE A 4 -27.48 -71.06 16.82
CA ILE A 4 -26.82 -69.78 16.60
C ILE A 4 -26.01 -69.89 15.33
N ILE A 5 -26.55 -69.33 14.26
CA ILE A 5 -25.77 -69.17 13.02
C ILE A 5 -24.95 -67.88 13.15
N GLN A 6 -23.69 -68.06 13.43
CA GLN A 6 -22.76 -66.96 13.39
C GLN A 6 -22.45 -66.65 11.94
N SER A 7 -23.04 -65.60 11.44
CA SER A 7 -22.67 -65.01 10.15
C SER A 7 -21.33 -64.29 10.31
N LEU A 8 -20.29 -64.89 9.82
CA LEU A 8 -18.98 -64.29 9.70
C LEU A 8 -19.05 -63.21 8.61
N ARG A 9 -19.22 -62.01 9.02
CA ARG A 9 -19.13 -60.86 8.09
C ARG A 9 -17.66 -60.55 7.88
N LEU A 10 -17.20 -60.85 6.69
CA LEU A 10 -15.91 -60.36 6.20
C LEU A 10 -16.00 -58.87 6.11
N VAL A 11 -15.30 -58.18 6.99
CA VAL A 11 -15.11 -56.75 6.88
C VAL A 11 -13.96 -56.53 5.91
N THR A 12 -14.28 -56.23 4.71
CA THR A 12 -13.32 -55.72 3.73
C THR A 12 -12.91 -54.31 4.13
N ILE A 13 -11.72 -54.18 4.67
CA ILE A 13 -11.12 -52.88 4.94
C ILE A 13 -10.68 -52.32 3.58
N VAL A 14 -11.48 -51.40 3.06
CA VAL A 14 -11.05 -50.56 1.96
C VAL A 14 -10.06 -49.55 2.52
N ALA A 15 -8.79 -49.78 2.26
CA ALA A 15 -7.76 -48.79 2.53
C ALA A 15 -7.96 -47.62 1.55
N CYS A 16 -8.62 -46.57 2.00
CA CYS A 16 -8.59 -45.30 1.33
C CYS A 16 -7.18 -44.75 1.45
N ALA A 17 -6.38 -44.87 0.41
CA ALA A 17 -5.14 -44.13 0.27
C ALA A 17 -5.51 -42.64 0.24
N ALA A 18 -5.31 -41.97 1.35
CA ALA A 18 -5.38 -40.53 1.40
C ALA A 18 -4.21 -39.99 0.56
N LEU A 19 -4.52 -39.58 -0.65
CA LEU A 19 -3.63 -38.70 -1.41
C LEU A 19 -3.54 -37.40 -0.62
N ALA A 20 -2.49 -37.30 0.19
CA ALA A 20 -2.10 -36.05 0.77
C ALA A 20 -1.71 -35.11 -0.37
N GLY A 21 -2.69 -34.37 -0.87
CA GLY A 21 -2.42 -33.27 -1.77
C GLY A 21 -1.54 -32.29 -1.03
N ALA A 22 -0.29 -32.22 -1.41
CA ALA A 22 0.59 -31.16 -0.96
C ALA A 22 -0.01 -29.84 -1.49
N HIS A 23 -0.75 -29.15 -0.64
CA HIS A 23 -1.12 -27.76 -0.91
C HIS A 23 0.16 -26.95 -0.78
N LEU A 24 0.80 -26.70 -1.91
CA LEU A 24 1.81 -25.68 -1.98
C LEU A 24 1.10 -24.36 -1.61
N PRO A 25 1.59 -23.63 -0.60
CA PRO A 25 1.08 -22.29 -0.40
C PRO A 25 1.33 -21.56 -1.71
N ALA A 26 0.24 -21.08 -2.34
CA ALA A 26 0.37 -20.14 -3.43
C ALA A 26 1.12 -18.96 -2.81
N SER A 27 2.38 -18.78 -3.17
CA SER A 27 3.09 -17.55 -2.87
C SER A 27 2.27 -16.49 -3.58
N ALA A 28 1.47 -15.74 -2.81
CA ALA A 28 0.95 -14.49 -3.29
C ALA A 28 2.20 -13.70 -3.64
N SER A 29 2.50 -13.62 -4.93
CA SER A 29 3.46 -12.67 -5.42
C SER A 29 2.88 -11.33 -4.99
N ASP A 30 3.45 -10.75 -3.94
CA ASP A 30 3.26 -9.35 -3.66
C ASP A 30 3.71 -8.61 -4.92
N GLN A 31 2.80 -8.49 -5.87
CA GLN A 31 2.86 -7.44 -6.84
C GLN A 31 2.55 -6.17 -6.05
N SER A 32 3.48 -5.82 -5.18
CA SER A 32 3.63 -4.46 -4.74
C SER A 32 3.76 -3.67 -6.02
N ALA A 33 2.65 -3.10 -6.48
CA ALA A 33 2.67 -2.17 -7.59
C ALA A 33 3.81 -1.22 -7.27
N SER A 34 4.81 -1.16 -8.12
CA SER A 34 6.01 -0.37 -7.85
C SER A 34 5.54 1.03 -7.49
N ILE A 35 5.74 1.42 -6.25
CA ILE A 35 5.30 2.72 -5.74
C ILE A 35 5.99 3.84 -6.52
N ASN A 36 7.11 3.51 -7.11
CA ASN A 36 7.90 4.44 -7.91
C ASN A 36 8.34 3.78 -9.23
N PRO A 37 7.43 3.55 -10.17
CA PRO A 37 7.72 2.83 -11.41
C PRO A 37 8.76 3.53 -12.30
N HIS A 38 8.96 4.84 -12.09
CA HIS A 38 9.87 5.66 -12.90
C HIS A 38 11.16 6.02 -12.18
N GLY A 39 11.38 5.53 -10.96
CA GLY A 39 12.58 5.83 -10.19
C GLY A 39 12.73 7.30 -9.81
N PHE A 40 11.65 8.06 -9.74
CA PHE A 40 11.68 9.46 -9.32
C PHE A 40 12.13 9.56 -7.87
N LYS A 41 12.98 10.54 -7.61
CA LYS A 41 13.30 10.93 -6.24
C LYS A 41 12.50 12.17 -5.88
N VAL A 42 12.02 12.20 -4.63
CA VAL A 42 11.37 13.38 -4.07
C VAL A 42 12.44 14.18 -3.35
N PRO A 43 12.86 15.34 -3.88
CA PRO A 43 13.80 16.19 -3.17
C PRO A 43 13.24 16.62 -1.82
N THR A 44 14.10 16.66 -0.82
CA THR A 44 13.80 17.28 0.47
C THR A 44 14.04 18.77 0.41
N GLY A 45 13.36 19.52 1.28
CA GLY A 45 13.50 20.96 1.36
C GLY A 45 12.21 21.70 1.12
N GLN A 46 12.33 22.99 0.90
CA GLN A 46 11.20 23.87 0.72
C GLN A 46 10.74 23.89 -0.74
N TYR A 47 9.48 23.57 -0.92
CA TYR A 47 8.76 23.74 -2.18
C TYR A 47 8.00 25.05 -2.17
N ARG A 48 8.19 25.84 -3.21
CA ARG A 48 7.40 27.06 -3.45
C ARG A 48 6.21 26.72 -4.34
N CYS A 49 5.05 27.16 -3.92
CA CYS A 49 3.78 26.86 -4.56
C CYS A 49 3.11 28.15 -5.01
N ASP A 50 2.03 28.04 -5.80
CA ASP A 50 1.21 29.17 -6.16
C ASP A 50 0.60 29.86 -4.94
N LEU A 51 0.20 31.12 -5.09
CA LEU A 51 -0.43 31.94 -4.07
C LEU A 51 0.46 32.13 -2.82
N ASP A 52 1.78 32.24 -3.01
CA ASP A 52 2.77 32.41 -1.93
C ASP A 52 2.72 31.31 -0.86
N ARG A 53 2.20 30.15 -1.21
CA ARG A 53 2.21 28.98 -0.31
C ARG A 53 3.52 28.23 -0.42
N SER A 54 3.87 27.54 0.64
CA SER A 54 5.03 26.67 0.65
C SER A 54 4.74 25.38 1.42
N VAL A 55 5.39 24.32 0.97
CA VAL A 55 5.41 23.02 1.63
C VAL A 55 6.86 22.64 1.86
N ASN A 56 7.18 22.19 3.06
CA ASN A 56 8.53 21.74 3.36
C ASN A 56 8.53 20.21 3.49
N VAL A 57 9.25 19.54 2.60
CA VAL A 57 9.50 18.10 2.70
C VAL A 57 10.70 17.90 3.62
N ARG A 58 10.41 17.52 4.86
CA ARG A 58 11.43 17.37 5.93
C ARG A 58 12.31 16.15 5.70
N SER A 59 11.69 15.06 5.32
CA SER A 59 12.39 13.80 5.06
C SER A 59 11.59 12.89 4.16
N VAL A 60 12.30 12.02 3.46
CA VAL A 60 11.73 10.91 2.69
C VAL A 60 12.54 9.68 3.06
N SER A 61 11.90 8.56 3.34
CA SER A 61 12.60 7.32 3.64
C SER A 61 13.42 6.82 2.44
N ALA A 62 14.48 6.07 2.70
CA ALA A 62 15.36 5.56 1.64
C ALA A 62 14.62 4.67 0.62
N ASP A 63 13.60 3.95 1.07
CA ASP A 63 12.74 3.10 0.26
C ASP A 63 11.57 3.87 -0.40
N MET A 64 11.48 5.17 -0.20
CA MET A 64 10.41 6.04 -0.71
C MET A 64 9.00 5.71 -0.19
N GLN A 65 8.88 4.89 0.86
CA GLN A 65 7.60 4.44 1.41
C GLN A 65 6.95 5.44 2.35
N SER A 66 7.72 6.36 2.91
CA SER A 66 7.21 7.36 3.84
C SER A 66 7.88 8.71 3.62
N ALA A 67 7.15 9.75 3.95
CA ALA A 67 7.63 11.12 3.91
C ALA A 67 7.09 11.92 5.10
N VAL A 68 7.84 12.90 5.54
CA VAL A 68 7.42 13.87 6.54
C VAL A 68 7.37 15.24 5.89
N LEU A 69 6.17 15.82 5.88
CA LEU A 69 5.93 17.15 5.34
C LEU A 69 5.55 18.12 6.45
N GLN A 70 5.93 19.37 6.25
CA GLN A 70 5.47 20.47 7.07
C GLN A 70 4.69 21.46 6.19
N PHE A 71 3.47 21.76 6.61
CA PHE A 71 2.60 22.72 5.96
C PHE A 71 1.84 23.51 7.02
N ASP A 72 1.80 24.82 6.88
CA ASP A 72 1.11 25.72 7.81
C ASP A 72 1.50 25.46 9.27
N LYS A 73 2.80 25.33 9.54
CA LYS A 73 3.43 25.07 10.86
C LYS A 73 3.07 23.71 11.48
N LYS A 74 2.38 22.83 10.75
CA LYS A 74 2.06 21.47 11.20
C LYS A 74 2.88 20.45 10.42
N GLU A 75 3.25 19.38 11.12
CA GLU A 75 3.97 18.25 10.54
C GLU A 75 3.02 17.10 10.26
N TYR A 76 3.17 16.49 9.08
CA TYR A 76 2.35 15.38 8.61
C TYR A 76 3.25 14.22 8.23
N ARG A 77 2.97 13.05 8.77
CA ARG A 77 3.64 11.80 8.41
C ARG A 77 2.80 11.07 7.40
N MET A 78 3.37 10.88 6.23
CA MET A 78 2.65 10.33 5.09
C MET A 78 3.23 8.99 4.67
N GLN A 79 2.38 8.14 4.15
CA GLN A 79 2.73 6.84 3.57
C GLN A 79 2.52 6.86 2.07
N ALA A 80 3.46 6.26 1.35
CA ALA A 80 3.32 6.11 -0.08
C ALA A 80 2.22 5.10 -0.41
N VAL A 81 1.39 5.44 -1.38
CA VAL A 81 0.35 4.58 -1.94
C VAL A 81 0.51 4.48 -3.44
N GLY A 82 0.11 3.35 -4.01
CA GLY A 82 0.14 3.16 -5.44
C GLY A 82 -0.83 4.11 -6.16
N ALA A 83 -0.38 4.76 -7.20
CA ALA A 83 -1.22 5.58 -8.08
C ALA A 83 -1.14 5.05 -9.51
N ARG A 84 -2.30 4.89 -10.16
CA ARG A 84 -2.37 4.38 -11.54
C ARG A 84 -1.77 5.33 -12.57
N SER A 85 -1.70 6.61 -12.25
CA SER A 85 -1.18 7.67 -13.12
C SER A 85 0.35 7.69 -13.24
N GLY A 86 1.07 6.85 -12.49
CA GLY A 86 2.54 6.92 -12.40
C GLY A 86 3.05 8.08 -11.54
N ALA A 87 2.17 8.86 -10.91
CA ALA A 87 2.54 9.85 -9.93
C ALA A 87 2.97 9.19 -8.62
N LEU A 88 3.86 9.84 -7.88
CA LEU A 88 4.12 9.47 -6.50
C LEU A 88 3.04 10.08 -5.61
N ARG A 89 2.40 9.26 -4.83
CA ARG A 89 1.31 9.68 -3.96
C ARG A 89 1.60 9.27 -2.52
N TYR A 90 1.62 10.26 -1.64
CA TYR A 90 1.78 10.07 -0.20
C TYR A 90 0.53 10.52 0.51
N GLU A 91 0.04 9.74 1.44
CA GLU A 91 -1.20 10.01 2.16
C GLU A 91 -0.99 9.97 3.68
N ASP A 92 -1.66 10.89 4.37
CA ASP A 92 -1.90 10.81 5.79
C ASP A 92 -3.40 10.59 6.05
N PRO A 93 -3.82 9.36 6.38
CA PRO A 93 -5.23 9.06 6.61
C PRO A 93 -5.85 9.84 7.77
N LYS A 94 -5.05 10.24 8.75
CA LYS A 94 -5.54 10.98 9.91
C LYS A 94 -6.03 12.37 9.53
N SER A 95 -5.21 13.11 8.79
CA SER A 95 -5.55 14.46 8.34
C SER A 95 -6.35 14.50 7.05
N GLY A 96 -6.26 13.44 6.22
CA GLY A 96 -6.81 13.42 4.88
C GLY A 96 -5.97 14.17 3.86
N LEU A 97 -4.74 14.56 4.24
CA LEU A 97 -3.82 15.23 3.32
C LEU A 97 -3.15 14.23 2.37
N VAL A 98 -2.97 14.68 1.15
CA VAL A 98 -2.30 13.93 0.10
C VAL A 98 -1.26 14.82 -0.56
N TRP A 99 -0.02 14.35 -0.59
CA TRP A 99 1.07 14.94 -1.35
C TRP A 99 1.26 14.17 -2.64
N LEU A 100 1.02 14.85 -3.74
CA LEU A 100 1.12 14.27 -5.07
C LEU A 100 2.32 14.87 -5.81
N VAL A 101 3.22 14.01 -6.29
CA VAL A 101 4.41 14.41 -7.06
C VAL A 101 4.25 13.92 -8.49
N ILE A 102 4.19 14.86 -9.42
CA ILE A 102 4.04 14.60 -10.86
C ILE A 102 5.21 15.24 -11.59
N ALA A 103 6.14 14.42 -12.06
CA ALA A 103 7.30 14.88 -12.82
C ALA A 103 8.01 16.12 -12.20
N SER A 104 7.75 17.30 -12.73
CA SER A 104 8.42 18.55 -12.34
C SER A 104 7.66 19.38 -11.32
N LYS A 105 6.49 18.93 -10.85
CA LYS A 105 5.65 19.69 -9.93
C LYS A 105 4.98 18.79 -8.90
N SER A 106 4.58 19.41 -7.80
CA SER A 106 3.86 18.72 -6.74
C SER A 106 2.66 19.53 -6.29
N MET A 107 1.75 18.88 -5.58
CA MET A 107 0.58 19.53 -5.02
C MET A 107 0.18 18.88 -3.70
N LEU A 108 -0.39 19.67 -2.81
CA LEU A 108 -0.95 19.23 -1.54
C LEU A 108 -2.47 19.36 -1.58
N LEU A 109 -3.14 18.25 -1.34
CA LEU A 109 -4.59 18.14 -1.38
C LEU A 109 -5.15 17.83 0.00
N ASP A 110 -6.31 18.37 0.31
CA ASP A 110 -7.14 17.94 1.44
C ASP A 110 -8.34 17.15 0.89
N THR A 111 -8.27 15.83 1.05
CA THR A 111 -9.31 14.94 0.51
C THR A 111 -10.58 14.94 1.35
N LYS A 112 -10.48 15.31 2.64
CA LYS A 112 -11.67 15.44 3.51
C LYS A 112 -12.52 16.63 3.14
N GLN A 113 -11.90 17.72 2.71
CA GLN A 113 -12.59 18.96 2.31
C GLN A 113 -12.68 19.12 0.79
N GLY A 114 -12.06 18.21 0.03
CA GLY A 114 -12.11 18.23 -1.43
C GLY A 114 -11.46 19.46 -2.06
N ARG A 115 -10.35 19.97 -1.50
CA ARG A 115 -9.68 21.17 -1.98
C ARG A 115 -8.17 21.02 -2.11
N GLN A 116 -7.59 21.84 -2.97
CA GLN A 116 -6.14 22.01 -3.05
C GLN A 116 -5.66 22.99 -1.98
N LEU A 117 -4.70 22.58 -1.19
CA LEU A 117 -4.05 23.44 -0.20
C LEU A 117 -2.85 24.17 -0.81
N ALA A 118 -2.11 23.51 -1.67
CA ALA A 118 -0.98 24.08 -2.40
C ALA A 118 -0.85 23.43 -3.77
N ASN A 119 -0.58 24.20 -4.79
CA ASN A 119 -0.46 23.75 -6.17
C ASN A 119 0.78 24.30 -6.84
N GLU A 120 1.20 23.68 -7.96
CA GLU A 120 2.38 24.06 -8.72
C GLU A 120 3.64 24.17 -7.85
N CYS A 121 3.79 23.27 -6.87
CA CYS A 121 4.91 23.29 -5.94
C CYS A 121 6.19 22.80 -6.64
N LYS A 122 7.26 23.57 -6.52
CA LYS A 122 8.57 23.29 -7.10
C LYS A 122 9.68 23.61 -6.10
N THR A 123 10.77 22.86 -6.15
CA THR A 123 12.01 23.13 -5.41
C THR A 123 12.86 24.20 -6.08
#